data_591e6728a0bf896c07a5867ce4aee2fc
#
_entry.id   591e6728a0bf896c07a5867ce4aee2fc
#
_cell.length_a   1.000
_cell.length_b   1.000
_cell.length_c   1.000
_cell.angle_alpha   90.00
_cell.angle_beta   90.00
_cell.angle_gamma   90.00
#
_symmetry.space_group_name_H-M   'P 1'
#
loop_
_entity.id
_entity.type
_entity.pdbx_description
1 polymer ?
#
loop_
_entity_poly.entity_id
_entity_poly.type
_entity_poly.pdbx_seq_one_letter_code
_entity_poly.pdbx_strand_id
1 'polypeptide(L)'
;ANEGAYIYIPKNVEVEKPIQIINFTTGNDVATMIQPRNLIVVEENAHVQIIERHQSLTDNAVLTNSVTEIFAAKSATVDFYKIQNDKDNASLVDNTYIEQKSNSVVSVHTFSFGGNITRNNLNFYQRGEHIDSILKGITIIEGKQHVDHHTLVHHIEPNCESHQDYKGIFDARSTGVFNGKVIVEKEAQKTNAYQQNNNVLVSDKATINAKPQLEIFADDVKCSHGCTIGQLDSDALFYMQQRGIPKKEGKALLMYAFANTVLESVKIPEVKQRINKLIAAKLGVHIGFDL
;
A
#
# COMPACT_ATOMS: atom_id res chain seq x y z
N ALA A 1 -8.80 22.13 6.01
CA ALA A 1 -9.38 21.39 4.89
C ALA A 1 -10.85 21.79 4.75
N ASN A 2 -11.28 22.03 3.53
CA ASN A 2 -12.67 22.34 3.23
C ASN A 2 -13.41 21.14 2.65
N GLU A 3 -12.71 20.02 2.46
CA GLU A 3 -13.17 18.80 1.80
C GLU A 3 -12.70 17.58 2.58
N GLY A 4 -13.48 16.51 2.51
CA GLY A 4 -13.14 15.24 3.11
C GLY A 4 -14.37 14.47 3.57
N ALA A 5 -14.14 13.25 4.08
CA ALA A 5 -15.18 12.37 4.58
C ALA A 5 -15.07 12.21 6.10
N TYR A 6 -16.22 12.24 6.77
CA TYR A 6 -16.36 11.76 8.14
C TYR A 6 -17.15 10.46 8.14
N ILE A 7 -16.51 9.38 8.59
CA ILE A 7 -17.11 8.05 8.64
C ILE A 7 -17.10 7.59 10.09
N TYR A 8 -18.27 7.31 10.63
CA TYR A 8 -18.45 6.80 11.98
C TYR A 8 -19.18 5.46 11.93
N ILE A 9 -18.55 4.40 12.41
CA ILE A 9 -19.13 3.06 12.49
C ILE A 9 -19.44 2.77 13.95
N PRO A 10 -20.72 2.65 14.32
CA PRO A 10 -21.13 2.42 15.69
C PRO A 10 -20.67 1.06 16.23
N LYS A 11 -20.64 0.94 17.55
CA LYS A 11 -20.29 -0.28 18.27
C LYS A 11 -21.12 -1.50 17.82
N ASN A 12 -20.44 -2.65 17.63
CA ASN A 12 -21.02 -3.93 17.22
C ASN A 12 -21.70 -3.90 15.83
N VAL A 13 -21.33 -2.99 14.97
CA VAL A 13 -21.83 -2.91 13.58
C VAL A 13 -20.83 -3.56 12.63
N GLU A 14 -21.32 -4.49 11.83
CA GLU A 14 -20.61 -5.02 10.66
C GLU A 14 -21.18 -4.35 9.41
N VAL A 15 -20.32 -3.64 8.66
CA VAL A 15 -20.71 -2.97 7.42
C VAL A 15 -20.58 -3.98 6.27
N GLU A 16 -21.70 -4.47 5.76
CA GLU A 16 -21.74 -5.53 4.75
C GLU A 16 -21.09 -5.18 3.42
N LYS A 17 -21.19 -3.89 3.00
CA LYS A 17 -20.65 -3.44 1.72
C LYS A 17 -19.50 -2.46 1.93
N PRO A 18 -18.43 -2.55 1.13
CA PRO A 18 -17.32 -1.60 1.21
C PRO A 18 -17.77 -0.15 0.99
N ILE A 19 -17.27 0.74 1.83
CA ILE A 19 -17.44 2.19 1.66
C ILE A 19 -16.38 2.68 0.66
N GLN A 20 -16.78 3.42 -0.37
CA GLN A 20 -15.86 4.01 -1.32
C GLN A 20 -15.72 5.53 -1.12
N ILE A 21 -14.49 5.98 -0.96
CA ILE A 21 -14.12 7.40 -0.99
C ILE A 21 -13.45 7.66 -2.33
N ILE A 22 -14.12 8.41 -3.21
CA ILE A 22 -13.58 8.75 -4.52
C ILE A 22 -13.44 10.27 -4.62
N ASN A 23 -12.19 10.71 -4.70
CA ASN A 23 -11.84 12.12 -4.84
C ASN A 23 -11.64 12.43 -6.33
N PHE A 24 -12.58 13.14 -6.95
CA PHE A 24 -12.44 13.63 -8.32
C PHE A 24 -11.91 15.06 -8.32
N THR A 25 -10.78 15.28 -8.98
CA THR A 25 -10.26 16.62 -9.22
C THR A 25 -10.66 17.09 -10.60
N THR A 26 -11.58 18.05 -10.64
CA THR A 26 -11.91 18.79 -11.85
C THR A 26 -11.10 20.09 -11.82
N GLY A 27 -10.27 20.32 -12.83
CA GLY A 27 -9.46 21.54 -12.91
C GLY A 27 -10.08 22.54 -13.88
N ASN A 28 -9.94 23.81 -13.56
CA ASN A 28 -10.01 24.89 -14.55
C ASN A 28 -8.68 24.90 -15.32
N ASP A 29 -8.46 25.88 -16.21
CA ASP A 29 -7.25 25.97 -17.05
C ASP A 29 -5.94 26.30 -16.30
N VAL A 30 -5.87 26.00 -15.00
CA VAL A 30 -4.73 26.27 -14.13
C VAL A 30 -4.35 25.05 -13.29
N ALA A 31 -3.09 25.05 -12.82
CA ALA A 31 -2.63 24.05 -11.84
C ALA A 31 -3.48 24.12 -10.56
N THR A 32 -3.87 22.96 -10.06
CA THR A 32 -4.82 22.85 -8.94
C THR A 32 -4.19 22.10 -7.75
N MET A 33 -4.35 22.63 -6.55
CA MET A 33 -4.00 21.95 -5.29
C MET A 33 -5.26 21.67 -4.50
N ILE A 34 -5.40 20.42 -4.04
CA ILE A 34 -6.50 20.00 -3.16
C ILE A 34 -5.95 19.36 -1.87
N GLN A 35 -6.69 19.52 -0.77
CA GLN A 35 -6.23 19.11 0.57
C GLN A 35 -7.39 18.40 1.32
N PRO A 36 -7.83 17.22 0.85
CA PRO A 36 -8.88 16.47 1.53
C PRO A 36 -8.39 15.96 2.88
N ARG A 37 -9.29 15.97 3.87
CA ARG A 37 -9.03 15.39 5.18
C ARG A 37 -10.16 14.46 5.58
N ASN A 38 -9.84 13.18 5.77
CA ASN A 38 -10.79 12.15 6.18
C ASN A 38 -10.61 11.83 7.66
N LEU A 39 -11.72 11.62 8.34
CA LEU A 39 -11.75 11.10 9.71
C LEU A 39 -12.63 9.85 9.74
N ILE A 40 -12.06 8.73 10.16
CA ILE A 40 -12.71 7.43 10.22
C ILE A 40 -12.64 6.95 11.67
N VAL A 41 -13.80 6.77 12.28
CA VAL A 41 -13.94 6.27 13.65
C VAL A 41 -14.68 4.95 13.60
N VAL A 42 -14.03 3.88 14.05
CA VAL A 42 -14.61 2.52 14.09
C VAL A 42 -14.66 2.08 15.53
N GLU A 43 -15.88 2.01 16.06
CA GLU A 43 -16.14 1.70 17.45
C GLU A 43 -15.91 0.23 17.80
N GLU A 44 -16.03 -0.10 19.08
CA GLU A 44 -15.76 -1.42 19.65
C GLU A 44 -16.56 -2.54 18.94
N ASN A 45 -15.87 -3.64 18.58
CA ASN A 45 -16.40 -4.80 17.87
C ASN A 45 -17.04 -4.46 16.51
N ALA A 46 -16.72 -3.33 15.91
CA ALA A 46 -17.23 -2.97 14.58
C ALA A 46 -16.26 -3.41 13.47
N HIS A 47 -16.83 -3.69 12.29
CA HIS A 47 -16.05 -4.07 11.11
C HIS A 47 -16.43 -3.22 9.90
N VAL A 48 -15.43 -2.73 9.18
CA VAL A 48 -15.63 -1.96 7.94
C VAL A 48 -14.51 -2.21 6.93
N GLN A 49 -14.90 -2.24 5.65
CA GLN A 49 -13.98 -2.21 4.52
C GLN A 49 -14.11 -0.88 3.79
N ILE A 50 -12.99 -0.23 3.50
CA ILE A 50 -12.96 1.10 2.88
C ILE A 50 -12.02 1.06 1.67
N ILE A 51 -12.46 1.65 0.56
CA ILE A 51 -11.68 1.81 -0.65
C ILE A 51 -11.51 3.30 -0.92
N GLU A 52 -10.27 3.76 -0.98
CA GLU A 52 -9.95 5.15 -1.31
C GLU A 52 -9.30 5.25 -2.69
N ARG A 53 -9.71 6.25 -3.46
CA ARG A 53 -9.14 6.54 -4.77
C ARG A 53 -9.11 8.04 -5.03
N HIS A 54 -8.01 8.51 -5.62
CA HIS A 54 -7.88 9.84 -6.19
C HIS A 54 -7.87 9.73 -7.72
N GLN A 55 -8.58 10.66 -8.40
CA GLN A 55 -8.71 10.65 -9.85
C GLN A 55 -8.72 12.09 -10.39
N SER A 56 -7.70 12.45 -11.15
CA SER A 56 -7.68 13.70 -11.91
C SER A 56 -8.49 13.58 -13.20
N LEU A 57 -9.39 14.51 -13.43
CA LEU A 57 -10.18 14.64 -14.66
C LEU A 57 -9.65 15.77 -15.56
N THR A 58 -8.68 16.54 -15.09
CA THR A 58 -8.02 17.61 -15.85
C THR A 58 -6.70 17.14 -16.45
N ASP A 59 -6.21 17.83 -17.48
CA ASP A 59 -4.87 17.64 -18.07
C ASP A 59 -3.85 18.62 -17.49
N ASN A 60 -4.28 19.56 -16.65
CA ASN A 60 -3.40 20.48 -15.93
C ASN A 60 -2.73 19.78 -14.73
N ALA A 61 -1.66 20.35 -14.21
CA ALA A 61 -0.97 19.83 -13.05
C ALA A 61 -1.89 19.82 -11.82
N VAL A 62 -1.92 18.69 -11.12
CA VAL A 62 -2.69 18.51 -9.88
C VAL A 62 -1.73 18.09 -8.76
N LEU A 63 -1.88 18.75 -7.61
CA LEU A 63 -1.26 18.31 -6.35
C LEU A 63 -2.36 18.00 -5.34
N THR A 64 -2.45 16.73 -4.95
CA THR A 64 -3.28 16.30 -3.83
C THR A 64 -2.42 16.13 -2.58
N ASN A 65 -2.75 16.82 -1.50
CA ASN A 65 -2.14 16.62 -0.18
C ASN A 65 -3.21 16.16 0.80
N SER A 66 -3.37 14.84 0.90
CA SER A 66 -4.43 14.21 1.70
C SER A 66 -3.96 13.87 3.12
N VAL A 67 -4.90 13.93 4.06
CA VAL A 67 -4.74 13.41 5.41
C VAL A 67 -5.91 12.51 5.74
N THR A 68 -5.64 11.28 6.17
CA THR A 68 -6.65 10.34 6.66
C THR A 68 -6.28 9.89 8.08
N GLU A 69 -7.19 10.08 9.02
CA GLU A 69 -7.05 9.63 10.40
C GLU A 69 -8.04 8.49 10.65
N ILE A 70 -7.55 7.37 11.17
CA ILE A 70 -8.35 6.17 11.47
C ILE A 70 -8.19 5.84 12.95
N PHE A 71 -9.31 5.82 13.69
CA PHE A 71 -9.37 5.38 15.06
C PHE A 71 -10.09 4.04 15.13
N ALA A 72 -9.36 2.97 15.44
CA ALA A 72 -9.88 1.62 15.63
C ALA A 72 -9.98 1.33 17.14
N ALA A 73 -11.20 1.31 17.64
CA ALA A 73 -11.48 0.99 19.05
C ALA A 73 -11.21 -0.48 19.36
N LYS A 74 -11.42 -0.91 20.60
CA LYS A 74 -11.19 -2.28 21.05
C LYS A 74 -11.91 -3.29 20.17
N SER A 75 -11.20 -4.32 19.70
CA SER A 75 -11.73 -5.39 18.84
C SER A 75 -12.34 -4.91 17.52
N ALA A 76 -12.04 -3.69 17.09
CA ALA A 76 -12.46 -3.20 15.78
C ALA A 76 -11.61 -3.82 14.66
N THR A 77 -12.25 -4.06 13.51
CA THR A 77 -11.56 -4.55 12.31
C THR A 77 -11.73 -3.55 11.16
N VAL A 78 -10.63 -3.14 10.55
CA VAL A 78 -10.63 -2.19 9.43
C VAL A 78 -9.78 -2.74 8.28
N ASP A 79 -10.38 -2.90 7.11
CA ASP A 79 -9.63 -3.17 5.87
C ASP A 79 -9.65 -1.92 4.99
N PHE A 80 -8.49 -1.30 4.75
CA PHE A 80 -8.38 -0.07 4.00
C PHE A 80 -7.55 -0.28 2.72
N TYR A 81 -8.17 -0.07 1.57
CA TYR A 81 -7.57 -0.27 0.25
C TYR A 81 -7.35 1.08 -0.43
N LYS A 82 -6.10 1.42 -0.74
CA LYS A 82 -5.70 2.67 -1.40
C LYS A 82 -5.29 2.36 -2.84
N ILE A 83 -6.01 2.91 -3.82
CA ILE A 83 -5.75 2.70 -5.25
C ILE A 83 -5.25 4.01 -5.87
N GLN A 84 -3.97 4.04 -6.20
CA GLN A 84 -3.25 5.20 -6.73
C GLN A 84 -2.85 4.91 -8.18
N ASN A 85 -3.69 5.32 -9.11
CA ASN A 85 -3.48 5.16 -10.55
C ASN A 85 -3.99 6.40 -11.29
N ASP A 86 -3.37 7.54 -11.00
CA ASP A 86 -3.71 8.80 -11.62
C ASP A 86 -2.83 9.08 -12.86
N LYS A 87 -3.11 10.15 -13.57
CA LYS A 87 -2.36 10.61 -14.74
C LYS A 87 -0.96 11.11 -14.34
N ASP A 88 -0.04 11.17 -15.31
CA ASP A 88 1.34 11.63 -15.10
C ASP A 88 1.47 13.13 -14.76
N ASN A 89 0.39 13.91 -14.87
CA ASN A 89 0.31 15.31 -14.43
C ASN A 89 -0.14 15.46 -12.97
N ALA A 90 -0.53 14.38 -12.31
CA ALA A 90 -0.99 14.39 -10.93
C ALA A 90 0.12 13.95 -9.96
N SER A 91 0.25 14.69 -8.87
CA SER A 91 1.11 14.35 -7.74
C SER A 91 0.27 14.17 -6.47
N LEU A 92 0.65 13.19 -5.65
CA LEU A 92 -0.06 12.85 -4.41
C LEU A 92 0.93 12.83 -3.23
N VAL A 93 0.62 13.58 -2.19
CA VAL A 93 1.21 13.43 -0.86
C VAL A 93 0.12 12.96 0.07
N ASP A 94 0.22 11.74 0.53
CA ASP A 94 -0.81 11.05 1.27
C ASP A 94 -0.32 10.70 2.68
N ASN A 95 -1.00 11.22 3.68
CA ASN A 95 -0.66 11.02 5.09
C ASN A 95 -1.79 10.24 5.77
N THR A 96 -1.50 9.03 6.22
CA THR A 96 -2.45 8.19 6.94
C THR A 96 -1.95 7.92 8.35
N TYR A 97 -2.76 8.24 9.35
CA TYR A 97 -2.49 8.02 10.78
C TYR A 97 -3.53 7.06 11.33
N ILE A 98 -3.08 6.00 11.95
CA ILE A 98 -3.93 4.94 12.49
C ILE A 98 -3.62 4.74 13.96
N GLU A 99 -4.61 4.95 14.80
CA GLU A 99 -4.55 4.62 16.22
C GLU A 99 -5.39 3.36 16.49
N GLN A 100 -4.76 2.35 17.09
CA GLN A 100 -5.37 1.07 17.40
C GLN A 100 -5.46 0.83 18.90
N LYS A 101 -6.62 0.36 19.35
CA LYS A 101 -6.85 -0.11 20.74
C LYS A 101 -6.81 -1.64 20.81
N SER A 102 -6.80 -2.19 22.02
CA SER A 102 -6.60 -3.62 22.26
C SER A 102 -7.47 -4.54 21.41
N ASN A 103 -6.90 -5.64 20.94
CA ASN A 103 -7.54 -6.67 20.10
C ASN A 103 -8.02 -6.17 18.72
N SER A 104 -7.67 -4.96 18.30
CA SER A 104 -8.06 -4.47 16.98
C SER A 104 -7.15 -5.00 15.88
N VAL A 105 -7.72 -5.15 14.68
CA VAL A 105 -7.02 -5.57 13.47
C VAL A 105 -7.21 -4.50 12.40
N VAL A 106 -6.11 -3.91 11.93
CA VAL A 106 -6.18 -2.94 10.84
C VAL A 106 -5.26 -3.38 9.70
N SER A 107 -5.83 -3.56 8.52
CA SER A 107 -5.07 -3.83 7.31
C SER A 107 -5.12 -2.65 6.33
N VAL A 108 -3.95 -2.24 5.82
CA VAL A 108 -3.84 -1.24 4.76
C VAL A 108 -3.14 -1.84 3.56
N HIS A 109 -3.82 -1.80 2.41
CA HIS A 109 -3.27 -2.23 1.13
C HIS A 109 -3.08 -1.02 0.23
N THR A 110 -1.85 -0.75 -0.20
CA THR A 110 -1.52 0.39 -1.06
C THR A 110 -1.10 -0.10 -2.45
N PHE A 111 -1.83 0.29 -3.48
CA PHE A 111 -1.60 -0.07 -4.87
C PHE A 111 -1.22 1.17 -5.68
N SER A 112 0.05 1.31 -6.06
CA SER A 112 0.60 2.49 -6.74
C SER A 112 1.02 2.15 -8.17
N PHE A 113 0.26 2.65 -9.15
CA PHE A 113 0.43 2.33 -10.58
C PHE A 113 0.60 3.56 -11.48
N GLY A 114 0.49 4.78 -10.95
CA GLY A 114 0.49 5.99 -11.75
C GLY A 114 0.77 7.24 -10.92
N GLY A 115 0.60 8.39 -11.57
CA GLY A 115 0.96 9.69 -11.03
C GLY A 115 2.40 10.09 -11.39
N ASN A 116 2.71 11.38 -11.24
CA ASN A 116 4.06 11.90 -11.42
C ASN A 116 4.93 11.59 -10.18
N ILE A 117 4.50 12.12 -9.03
CA ILE A 117 5.11 11.86 -7.73
C ILE A 117 4.02 11.38 -6.78
N THR A 118 4.24 10.23 -6.16
CA THR A 118 3.37 9.70 -5.12
C THR A 118 4.17 9.47 -3.84
N ARG A 119 3.87 10.21 -2.79
CA ARG A 119 4.43 10.04 -1.46
C ARG A 119 3.37 9.51 -0.51
N ASN A 120 3.63 8.34 0.07
CA ASN A 120 2.79 7.72 1.10
C ASN A 120 3.49 7.77 2.45
N ASN A 121 2.87 8.43 3.43
CA ASN A 121 3.26 8.38 4.84
C ASN A 121 2.19 7.60 5.60
N LEU A 122 2.49 6.38 6.02
CA LEU A 122 1.56 5.47 6.68
C LEU A 122 2.05 5.17 8.09
N ASN A 123 1.32 5.64 9.10
CA ASN A 123 1.73 5.58 10.49
C ASN A 123 0.71 4.79 11.31
N PHE A 124 1.19 3.74 11.99
CA PHE A 124 0.41 2.91 12.92
C PHE A 124 0.91 3.13 14.35
N TYR A 125 -0.02 3.38 15.27
CA TYR A 125 0.23 3.51 16.70
C TYR A 125 -0.58 2.46 17.44
N GLN A 126 0.08 1.45 17.97
CA GLN A 126 -0.53 0.35 18.73
C GLN A 126 -0.61 0.74 20.20
N ARG A 127 -1.78 1.26 20.60
CA ARG A 127 -2.06 1.76 21.96
C ARG A 127 -2.97 0.81 22.75
N GLY A 128 -2.57 -0.44 22.83
CA GLY A 128 -3.26 -1.51 23.56
C GLY A 128 -2.59 -2.85 23.28
N GLU A 129 -3.04 -3.90 23.95
CA GLU A 129 -2.49 -5.24 23.79
C GLU A 129 -3.21 -6.04 22.69
N HIS A 130 -2.54 -7.08 22.18
CA HIS A 130 -3.08 -8.02 21.18
C HIS A 130 -3.57 -7.34 19.90
N ILE A 131 -2.84 -6.34 19.45
CA ILE A 131 -3.13 -5.61 18.20
C ILE A 131 -2.41 -6.29 17.03
N ASP A 132 -3.09 -6.37 15.89
CA ASP A 132 -2.49 -6.78 14.62
C ASP A 132 -2.55 -5.62 13.59
N SER A 133 -1.38 -5.25 13.04
CA SER A 133 -1.21 -4.22 12.03
C SER A 133 -0.67 -4.82 10.74
N ILE A 134 -1.46 -4.78 9.67
CA ILE A 134 -1.11 -5.39 8.39
C ILE A 134 -0.90 -4.30 7.34
N LEU A 135 0.32 -4.19 6.82
CA LEU A 135 0.69 -3.20 5.81
C LEU A 135 1.16 -3.92 4.55
N LYS A 136 0.42 -3.80 3.46
CA LYS A 136 0.80 -4.44 2.20
C LYS A 136 0.80 -3.44 1.05
N GLY A 137 1.71 -3.62 0.10
CA GLY A 137 1.81 -2.72 -1.02
C GLY A 137 2.33 -3.35 -2.30
N ILE A 138 1.79 -2.88 -3.44
CA ILE A 138 2.31 -3.17 -4.78
C ILE A 138 2.57 -1.85 -5.46
N THR A 139 3.79 -1.68 -5.97
CA THR A 139 4.18 -0.55 -6.80
C THR A 139 4.63 -1.06 -8.17
N ILE A 140 4.00 -0.61 -9.25
CA ILE A 140 4.43 -0.89 -10.62
C ILE A 140 4.45 0.42 -11.37
N ILE A 141 5.64 0.95 -11.62
CA ILE A 141 5.85 2.25 -12.24
C ILE A 141 6.89 2.21 -13.35
N GLU A 142 6.75 3.16 -14.28
CA GLU A 142 7.56 3.28 -15.47
C GLU A 142 7.85 4.75 -15.81
N GLY A 143 8.51 5.00 -16.93
CA GLY A 143 8.79 6.35 -17.39
C GLY A 143 9.69 7.13 -16.44
N LYS A 144 9.21 8.24 -15.91
CA LYS A 144 9.88 9.08 -14.88
C LYS A 144 9.08 9.13 -13.57
N GLN A 145 8.13 8.25 -13.40
CA GLN A 145 7.27 8.21 -12.21
C GLN A 145 8.12 7.98 -10.95
N HIS A 146 7.70 8.62 -9.86
CA HIS A 146 8.37 8.51 -8.56
C HIS A 146 7.36 8.08 -7.50
N VAL A 147 7.61 6.95 -6.83
CA VAL A 147 6.79 6.49 -5.71
C VAL A 147 7.66 6.30 -4.47
N ASP A 148 7.24 6.93 -3.38
CA ASP A 148 7.96 6.95 -2.12
C ASP A 148 7.03 6.50 -0.97
N HIS A 149 7.33 5.33 -0.39
CA HIS A 149 6.61 4.77 0.75
C HIS A 149 7.40 4.99 2.04
N HIS A 150 6.81 5.72 2.98
CA HIS A 150 7.28 5.82 4.35
C HIS A 150 6.26 5.15 5.27
N THR A 151 6.67 4.12 5.97
CA THR A 151 5.84 3.43 6.95
C THR A 151 6.44 3.55 8.35
N LEU A 152 5.59 3.74 9.33
CA LEU A 152 5.93 3.66 10.74
C LEU A 152 4.95 2.71 11.42
N VAL A 153 5.47 1.71 12.13
CA VAL A 153 4.69 0.94 13.12
C VAL A 153 5.33 1.14 14.48
N HIS A 154 4.56 1.72 15.40
CA HIS A 154 4.98 2.00 16.76
C HIS A 154 4.28 1.06 17.74
N HIS A 155 4.99 0.03 18.18
CA HIS A 155 4.56 -0.90 19.22
C HIS A 155 4.81 -0.25 20.58
N ILE A 156 3.74 0.03 21.32
CA ILE A 156 3.78 0.74 22.60
C ILE A 156 3.45 -0.23 23.75
N GLU A 157 2.52 -1.15 23.51
CA GLU A 157 2.01 -2.11 24.48
C GLU A 157 2.40 -3.55 24.10
N PRO A 158 2.39 -4.51 25.05
CA PRO A 158 2.85 -5.87 24.80
C PRO A 158 1.90 -6.71 23.95
N ASN A 159 2.38 -7.90 23.52
CA ASN A 159 1.63 -8.93 22.80
C ASN A 159 1.06 -8.47 21.45
N CYS A 160 1.71 -7.53 20.77
CA CYS A 160 1.26 -6.99 19.50
C CYS A 160 2.02 -7.57 18.31
N GLU A 161 1.35 -7.60 17.16
CA GLU A 161 1.91 -8.07 15.90
C GLU A 161 1.90 -6.98 14.83
N SER A 162 2.86 -7.05 13.91
CA SER A 162 2.85 -6.25 12.68
C SER A 162 3.47 -6.99 11.51
N HIS A 163 2.80 -6.94 10.37
CA HIS A 163 3.22 -7.60 9.14
C HIS A 163 3.28 -6.61 7.99
N GLN A 164 4.50 -6.31 7.52
CA GLN A 164 4.71 -5.47 6.34
C GLN A 164 5.20 -6.32 5.17
N ASP A 165 4.53 -6.22 4.01
CA ASP A 165 4.98 -6.83 2.76
C ASP A 165 4.75 -5.87 1.59
N TYR A 166 5.84 -5.24 1.13
CA TYR A 166 5.85 -4.31 0.00
C TYR A 166 6.64 -4.89 -1.17
N LYS A 167 6.02 -4.85 -2.35
CA LYS A 167 6.64 -5.30 -3.59
C LYS A 167 6.66 -4.19 -4.63
N GLY A 168 7.83 -4.00 -5.25
CA GLY A 168 8.05 -2.97 -6.26
C GLY A 168 8.54 -3.54 -7.59
N ILE A 169 8.00 -3.05 -8.69
CA ILE A 169 8.48 -3.30 -10.06
C ILE A 169 8.73 -1.94 -10.70
N PHE A 170 9.98 -1.69 -11.08
CA PHE A 170 10.43 -0.41 -11.57
C PHE A 170 11.02 -0.54 -12.97
N ASP A 171 10.49 0.21 -13.93
CA ASP A 171 10.95 0.18 -15.32
C ASP A 171 11.33 1.57 -15.82
N ALA A 172 11.99 1.62 -16.97
CA ALA A 172 12.50 2.81 -17.67
C ALA A 172 13.43 3.67 -16.77
N ARG A 173 13.00 4.86 -16.33
CA ARG A 173 13.72 5.78 -15.45
C ARG A 173 12.93 6.08 -14.17
N SER A 174 12.06 5.17 -13.81
CA SER A 174 11.26 5.33 -12.60
C SER A 174 12.10 5.20 -11.34
N THR A 175 11.65 5.85 -10.28
CA THR A 175 12.33 5.84 -8.98
C THR A 175 11.38 5.40 -7.89
N GLY A 176 11.79 4.36 -7.16
CA GLY A 176 11.13 3.95 -5.93
C GLY A 176 11.90 4.40 -4.69
N VAL A 177 11.18 4.62 -3.60
CA VAL A 177 11.73 4.74 -2.26
C VAL A 177 10.87 3.91 -1.31
N PHE A 178 11.52 3.15 -0.43
CA PHE A 178 10.89 2.50 0.71
C PHE A 178 11.68 2.84 1.98
N ASN A 179 11.03 3.50 2.92
CA ASN A 179 11.57 3.80 4.23
C ASN A 179 10.59 3.26 5.28
N GLY A 180 10.85 2.04 5.72
CA GLY A 180 10.00 1.37 6.69
C GLY A 180 10.64 1.38 8.08
N LYS A 181 9.95 1.96 9.07
CA LYS A 181 10.42 2.03 10.45
C LYS A 181 9.49 1.26 11.38
N VAL A 182 10.06 0.41 12.21
CA VAL A 182 9.37 -0.25 13.33
C VAL A 182 10.03 0.22 14.61
N ILE A 183 9.24 0.74 15.54
CA ILE A 183 9.68 1.11 16.90
C ILE A 183 9.00 0.17 17.88
N VAL A 184 9.76 -0.43 18.77
CA VAL A 184 9.27 -1.31 19.85
C VAL A 184 9.72 -0.73 21.17
N GLU A 185 8.75 -0.16 21.92
CA GLU A 185 9.02 0.42 23.24
C GLU A 185 9.43 -0.65 24.25
N LYS A 186 10.02 -0.22 25.35
CA LYS A 186 10.53 -1.13 26.41
C LYS A 186 9.42 -2.01 27.00
N GLU A 187 8.24 -1.48 27.15
CA GLU A 187 7.05 -2.15 27.68
C GLU A 187 6.39 -3.08 26.66
N ALA A 188 6.69 -2.92 25.36
CA ALA A 188 6.10 -3.70 24.26
C ALA A 188 6.72 -5.11 24.13
N GLN A 189 6.73 -5.85 25.24
CA GLN A 189 7.23 -7.23 25.29
C GLN A 189 6.36 -8.18 24.48
N LYS A 190 6.91 -9.30 24.02
CA LYS A 190 6.21 -10.29 23.17
C LYS A 190 5.75 -9.74 21.82
N THR A 191 6.30 -8.62 21.39
CA THR A 191 6.06 -8.11 20.03
C THR A 191 6.58 -9.08 18.98
N ASN A 192 5.78 -9.31 17.94
CA ASN A 192 6.17 -10.04 16.73
C ASN A 192 6.05 -9.12 15.52
N ALA A 193 7.17 -8.61 15.01
CA ALA A 193 7.19 -7.66 13.91
C ALA A 193 7.98 -8.21 12.71
N TYR A 194 7.31 -8.30 11.58
CA TYR A 194 7.90 -8.74 10.32
C TYR A 194 7.79 -7.65 9.26
N GLN A 195 8.91 -7.28 8.64
CA GLN A 195 8.96 -6.29 7.58
C GLN A 195 9.71 -6.84 6.36
N GLN A 196 9.03 -6.88 5.22
CA GLN A 196 9.59 -7.35 3.96
C GLN A 196 9.40 -6.29 2.87
N ASN A 197 10.48 -6.00 2.12
CA ASN A 197 10.43 -5.17 0.91
C ASN A 197 11.20 -5.83 -0.22
N ASN A 198 10.50 -6.30 -1.23
CA ASN A 198 11.08 -6.98 -2.38
C ASN A 198 10.89 -6.17 -3.66
N ASN A 199 11.95 -5.97 -4.42
CA ASN A 199 11.94 -5.09 -5.57
C ASN A 199 12.60 -5.73 -6.79
N VAL A 200 12.02 -5.49 -7.96
CA VAL A 200 12.52 -5.91 -9.26
C VAL A 200 12.81 -4.66 -10.11
N LEU A 201 14.04 -4.51 -10.55
CA LEU A 201 14.45 -3.52 -11.54
C LEU A 201 14.39 -4.16 -12.93
N VAL A 202 13.50 -3.65 -13.80
CA VAL A 202 13.28 -4.18 -15.16
C VAL A 202 14.27 -3.57 -16.14
N SER A 203 14.75 -2.37 -15.88
CA SER A 203 15.70 -1.63 -16.72
C SER A 203 16.85 -1.03 -15.91
N ASP A 204 18.00 -0.82 -16.56
CA ASP A 204 19.25 -0.31 -15.95
C ASP A 204 19.14 1.11 -15.38
N LYS A 205 18.14 1.88 -15.80
CA LYS A 205 17.93 3.27 -15.35
C LYS A 205 16.86 3.40 -14.29
N ALA A 206 16.16 2.31 -13.97
CA ALA A 206 15.25 2.27 -12.85
C ALA A 206 16.02 2.19 -11.53
N THR A 207 15.52 2.84 -10.50
CA THR A 207 16.18 2.85 -9.18
C THR A 207 15.19 2.60 -8.06
N ILE A 208 15.68 2.00 -6.98
CA ILE A 208 14.97 1.89 -5.71
C ILE A 208 15.93 2.18 -4.57
N ASN A 209 15.53 3.06 -3.66
CA ASN A 209 16.23 3.34 -2.41
C ASN A 209 15.43 2.73 -1.25
N ALA A 210 15.90 1.61 -0.72
CA ALA A 210 15.23 0.91 0.37
C ALA A 210 16.00 1.06 1.69
N LYS A 211 15.29 1.49 2.74
CA LYS A 211 15.83 1.71 4.08
C LYS A 211 14.90 1.13 5.14
N PRO A 212 14.89 -0.19 5.36
CA PRO A 212 14.20 -0.79 6.49
C PRO A 212 14.95 -0.47 7.79
N GLN A 213 14.22 -0.10 8.86
CA GLN A 213 14.77 0.28 10.16
C GLN A 213 14.00 -0.39 11.30
N LEU A 214 14.73 -0.92 12.28
CA LEU A 214 14.20 -1.45 13.53
C LEU A 214 14.84 -0.70 14.69
N GLU A 215 14.02 -0.11 15.57
CA GLU A 215 14.44 0.48 16.84
C GLU A 215 13.75 -0.30 17.96
N ILE A 216 14.48 -1.18 18.61
CA ILE A 216 13.93 -2.16 19.56
C ILE A 216 14.51 -1.87 20.93
N PHE A 217 13.64 -1.56 21.87
CA PHE A 217 14.00 -1.28 23.28
C PHE A 217 13.53 -2.39 24.24
N ALA A 218 12.73 -3.36 23.77
CA ALA A 218 12.27 -4.51 24.54
C ALA A 218 13.19 -5.73 24.36
N ASP A 219 13.24 -6.62 25.34
CA ASP A 219 14.17 -7.78 25.36
C ASP A 219 13.54 -9.06 24.80
N ASP A 220 12.24 -9.28 25.03
CA ASP A 220 11.54 -10.52 24.66
C ASP A 220 10.62 -10.29 23.46
N VAL A 221 11.23 -10.23 22.28
CA VAL A 221 10.51 -9.93 21.02
C VAL A 221 11.04 -10.77 19.85
N LYS A 222 10.23 -10.87 18.81
CA LYS A 222 10.60 -11.46 17.52
C LYS A 222 10.44 -10.40 16.44
N CYS A 223 11.54 -9.73 16.09
CA CYS A 223 11.53 -8.68 15.09
C CYS A 223 12.53 -9.01 13.97
N SER A 224 12.05 -8.90 12.74
CA SER A 224 12.91 -9.14 11.58
C SER A 224 12.55 -8.22 10.42
N HIS A 225 13.54 -7.88 9.63
CA HIS A 225 13.32 -7.22 8.35
C HIS A 225 14.08 -7.92 7.22
N GLY A 226 13.54 -7.84 6.01
CA GLY A 226 14.18 -8.29 4.79
C GLY A 226 13.99 -7.26 3.68
N CYS A 227 15.03 -7.09 2.86
CA CYS A 227 14.95 -6.26 1.67
C CYS A 227 15.71 -6.93 0.54
N THR A 228 15.08 -7.03 -0.63
CA THR A 228 15.75 -7.51 -1.83
C THR A 228 15.57 -6.51 -2.97
N ILE A 229 16.66 -6.31 -3.72
CA ILE A 229 16.67 -5.56 -4.96
C ILE A 229 17.33 -6.45 -5.99
N GLY A 230 16.58 -6.88 -6.98
CA GLY A 230 17.06 -7.82 -7.99
C GLY A 230 16.53 -7.51 -9.38
N GLN A 231 16.92 -8.37 -10.30
CA GLN A 231 16.40 -8.42 -11.67
C GLN A 231 15.49 -9.63 -11.83
N LEU A 232 14.77 -9.69 -12.95
CA LEU A 232 13.99 -10.87 -13.27
C LEU A 232 14.91 -12.09 -13.44
N ASP A 233 14.46 -13.23 -12.96
CA ASP A 233 15.15 -14.50 -13.07
C ASP A 233 15.38 -14.85 -14.55
N SER A 234 16.65 -14.82 -14.99
CA SER A 234 17.07 -15.11 -16.35
C SER A 234 16.84 -16.57 -16.74
N ASP A 235 17.00 -17.49 -15.80
CA ASP A 235 16.87 -18.91 -16.05
C ASP A 235 15.40 -19.30 -16.18
N ALA A 236 14.52 -18.74 -15.34
CA ALA A 236 13.08 -18.86 -15.49
C ALA A 236 12.61 -18.29 -16.82
N LEU A 237 13.12 -17.13 -17.23
CA LEU A 237 12.79 -16.51 -18.51
C LEU A 237 13.28 -17.37 -19.70
N PHE A 238 14.50 -17.87 -19.62
CA PHE A 238 15.06 -18.77 -20.62
C PHE A 238 14.22 -20.07 -20.73
N TYR A 239 13.85 -20.68 -19.61
CA TYR A 239 13.00 -21.85 -19.60
C TYR A 239 11.65 -21.60 -20.29
N MET A 240 11.01 -20.47 -20.02
CA MET A 240 9.76 -20.07 -20.69
C MET A 240 9.94 -19.94 -22.21
N GLN A 241 11.05 -19.35 -22.66
CA GLN A 241 11.36 -19.20 -24.07
C GLN A 241 11.56 -20.57 -24.76
N GLN A 242 12.18 -21.54 -24.10
CA GLN A 242 12.31 -22.91 -24.61
C GLN A 242 10.95 -23.63 -24.76
N ARG A 243 9.92 -23.16 -24.03
CA ARG A 243 8.53 -23.63 -24.15
C ARG A 243 7.69 -22.85 -25.15
N GLY A 244 8.31 -21.95 -25.92
CA GLY A 244 7.65 -21.18 -26.97
C GLY A 244 6.97 -19.89 -26.49
N ILE A 245 7.18 -19.47 -25.21
CA ILE A 245 6.66 -18.22 -24.69
C ILE A 245 7.59 -17.08 -25.13
N PRO A 246 7.09 -16.06 -25.85
CA PRO A 246 7.90 -14.93 -26.27
C PRO A 246 8.51 -14.21 -25.07
N LYS A 247 9.73 -13.67 -25.23
CA LYS A 247 10.47 -13.01 -24.15
C LYS A 247 9.66 -11.92 -23.42
N LYS A 248 8.88 -11.13 -24.17
CA LYS A 248 8.04 -10.05 -23.61
C LYS A 248 6.96 -10.64 -22.71
N GLU A 249 6.27 -11.68 -23.15
CA GLU A 249 5.22 -12.35 -22.38
C GLU A 249 5.78 -13.06 -21.15
N GLY A 250 6.93 -13.76 -21.30
CA GLY A 250 7.62 -14.40 -20.18
C GLY A 250 8.02 -13.41 -19.09
N LYS A 251 8.56 -12.25 -19.45
CA LYS A 251 8.85 -11.19 -18.48
C LYS A 251 7.59 -10.74 -17.73
N ALA A 252 6.52 -10.50 -18.46
CA ALA A 252 5.28 -10.03 -17.88
C ALA A 252 4.63 -11.07 -16.95
N LEU A 253 4.70 -12.37 -17.30
CA LEU A 253 4.23 -13.46 -16.43
C LEU A 253 5.03 -13.55 -15.13
N LEU A 254 6.38 -13.41 -15.19
CA LEU A 254 7.24 -13.39 -14.00
C LEU A 254 6.92 -12.21 -13.10
N MET A 255 6.75 -11.00 -13.68
CA MET A 255 6.38 -9.80 -12.94
C MET A 255 4.99 -9.93 -12.31
N TYR A 256 4.05 -10.49 -13.04
CA TYR A 256 2.70 -10.76 -12.52
C TYR A 256 2.74 -11.73 -11.34
N ALA A 257 3.44 -12.87 -11.48
CA ALA A 257 3.58 -13.84 -10.40
C ALA A 257 4.23 -13.22 -9.14
N PHE A 258 5.24 -12.37 -9.33
CA PHE A 258 5.88 -11.63 -8.23
C PHE A 258 4.90 -10.70 -7.50
N ALA A 259 4.05 -9.95 -8.23
CA ALA A 259 3.08 -9.04 -7.63
C ALA A 259 1.89 -9.77 -6.99
N ASN A 260 1.47 -10.92 -7.56
CA ASN A 260 0.22 -11.58 -7.20
C ASN A 260 0.16 -12.06 -5.74
N THR A 261 1.28 -12.35 -5.10
CA THR A 261 1.30 -12.83 -3.71
C THR A 261 0.70 -11.83 -2.71
N VAL A 262 0.82 -10.51 -2.98
CA VAL A 262 0.18 -9.47 -2.16
C VAL A 262 -1.33 -9.45 -2.40
N LEU A 263 -1.78 -9.76 -3.62
CA LEU A 263 -3.21 -9.78 -3.98
C LEU A 263 -3.98 -10.91 -3.31
N GLU A 264 -3.32 -11.98 -2.89
CA GLU A 264 -3.97 -13.09 -2.18
C GLU A 264 -4.61 -12.63 -0.87
N SER A 265 -4.08 -11.55 -0.27
CA SER A 265 -4.60 -10.98 0.98
C SER A 265 -5.77 -10.00 0.79
N VAL A 266 -6.11 -9.64 -0.46
CA VAL A 266 -7.25 -8.76 -0.77
C VAL A 266 -8.55 -9.53 -0.59
N LYS A 267 -9.38 -9.09 0.36
CA LYS A 267 -10.62 -9.78 0.75
C LYS A 267 -11.80 -9.45 -0.18
N ILE A 268 -11.76 -8.32 -0.90
CA ILE A 268 -12.84 -7.87 -1.80
C ILE A 268 -12.56 -8.36 -3.22
N PRO A 269 -13.37 -9.30 -3.78
CA PRO A 269 -13.12 -9.88 -5.09
C PRO A 269 -13.05 -8.85 -6.22
N GLU A 270 -13.92 -7.84 -6.20
CA GLU A 270 -13.99 -6.78 -7.21
C GLU A 270 -12.74 -5.89 -7.18
N VAL A 271 -12.21 -5.62 -5.98
CA VAL A 271 -10.93 -4.90 -5.81
C VAL A 271 -9.80 -5.75 -6.38
N LYS A 272 -9.73 -7.03 -6.02
CA LYS A 272 -8.72 -7.97 -6.53
C LYS A 272 -8.75 -8.02 -8.06
N GLN A 273 -9.93 -8.16 -8.66
CA GLN A 273 -10.11 -8.17 -10.13
C GLN A 273 -9.67 -6.83 -10.74
N ARG A 274 -10.04 -5.69 -10.13
CA ARG A 274 -9.63 -4.37 -10.60
C ARG A 274 -8.13 -4.20 -10.59
N ILE A 275 -7.46 -4.60 -9.51
CA ILE A 275 -6.00 -4.52 -9.38
C ILE A 275 -5.32 -5.45 -10.39
N ASN A 276 -5.80 -6.66 -10.57
CA ASN A 276 -5.32 -7.58 -11.61
C ASN A 276 -5.36 -6.95 -13.01
N LYS A 277 -6.46 -6.29 -13.36
CA LYS A 277 -6.58 -5.58 -14.65
C LYS A 277 -5.57 -4.42 -14.78
N LEU A 278 -5.33 -3.68 -13.69
CA LEU A 278 -4.33 -2.61 -13.69
C LEU A 278 -2.91 -3.15 -13.85
N ILE A 279 -2.57 -4.23 -13.16
CA ILE A 279 -1.27 -4.91 -13.29
C ILE A 279 -1.09 -5.43 -14.73
N ALA A 280 -2.07 -6.12 -15.27
CA ALA A 280 -2.02 -6.64 -16.64
C ALA A 280 -1.83 -5.52 -17.68
N ALA A 281 -2.55 -4.42 -17.53
CA ALA A 281 -2.41 -3.25 -18.40
C ALA A 281 -1.01 -2.63 -18.32
N LYS A 282 -0.46 -2.47 -17.11
CA LYS A 282 0.89 -1.93 -16.89
C LYS A 282 1.98 -2.84 -17.45
N LEU A 283 1.81 -4.14 -17.35
CA LEU A 283 2.78 -5.13 -17.85
C LEU A 283 2.60 -5.43 -19.34
N GLY A 284 1.57 -4.88 -19.98
CA GLY A 284 1.30 -5.06 -21.42
C GLY A 284 0.96 -6.50 -21.78
N VAL A 285 0.28 -7.22 -20.89
CA VAL A 285 -0.21 -8.59 -21.14
C VAL A 285 -1.72 -8.63 -21.17
N HIS A 286 -2.27 -9.42 -22.09
CA HIS A 286 -3.64 -9.90 -22.03
C HIS A 286 -3.62 -11.21 -21.25
N ILE A 287 -3.92 -11.16 -19.97
CA ILE A 287 -4.11 -12.36 -19.16
C ILE A 287 -5.50 -12.86 -19.52
N GLY A 288 -5.56 -13.83 -20.46
CA GLY A 288 -6.79 -14.47 -20.91
C GLY A 288 -7.36 -15.46 -19.90
N PHE A 289 -7.21 -15.17 -18.62
CA PHE A 289 -7.88 -15.89 -17.55
C PHE A 289 -8.97 -14.97 -16.99
N ASP A 290 -10.22 -15.30 -17.30
CA ASP A 290 -11.37 -14.93 -16.46
C ASP A 290 -11.20 -15.68 -15.12
N LEU A 291 -10.48 -15.04 -14.18
CA LEU A 291 -10.34 -15.47 -12.79
C LEU A 291 -11.42 -14.83 -11.95
#